data_8328d430ace0886d521e9f088ce0361e
#
_entry.id   8328d430ace0886d521e9f088ce0361e
#
_cell.length_a   1.000
_cell.length_b   1.000
_cell.length_c   1.000
_cell.angle_alpha   90.00
_cell.angle_beta   90.00
_cell.angle_gamma   90.00
#
_symmetry.space_group_name_H-M   'P 1'
#
loop_
_entity.id
_entity.type
_entity.pdbx_description
1 polymer ?
#
loop_
_entity_poly.entity_id
_entity_poly.type
_entity_poly.pdbx_seq_one_letter_code
_entity_poly.pdbx_strand_id
1 'polypeptide(L)'
;MFDRKAFAEQYWACVAAQDRERLSQYFLSDAEVFWHCTNERFTVDAFVRVNCEYPGHWSGEVERVTGDEKQLVTVARIWTLGASFHVCAFMQLEHEKIRRLDEYWADDGPAPAWRQELRIGRPIHRRQGGE
;
A
#
# COMPACT_ATOMS: atom_id res chain seq x y z
N MET A 1 -4.49 7.48 23.08
CA MET A 1 -3.16 7.12 22.56
C MET A 1 -3.25 6.60 21.14
N PHE A 2 -2.35 7.05 20.28
CA PHE A 2 -2.35 6.61 18.89
C PHE A 2 -1.94 5.15 18.78
N ASP A 3 -2.78 4.35 18.12
CA ASP A 3 -2.51 2.95 17.85
C ASP A 3 -2.09 2.81 16.38
N ARG A 4 -0.79 2.77 16.14
CA ARG A 4 -0.25 2.73 14.77
C ARG A 4 -0.66 1.49 14.00
N LYS A 5 -0.75 0.35 14.67
CA LYS A 5 -1.14 -0.90 14.01
C LYS A 5 -2.60 -0.84 13.57
N ALA A 6 -3.48 -0.41 14.45
CA ALA A 6 -4.89 -0.27 14.12
C ALA A 6 -5.10 0.73 13.00
N PHE A 7 -4.41 1.88 13.07
CA PHE A 7 -4.50 2.89 12.02
C PHE A 7 -4.11 2.31 10.66
N ALA A 8 -2.96 1.62 10.61
CA ALA A 8 -2.46 1.06 9.36
C ALA A 8 -3.40 -0.02 8.81
N GLU A 9 -3.86 -0.91 9.67
CA GLU A 9 -4.75 -1.99 9.23
C GLU A 9 -6.07 -1.46 8.70
N GLN A 10 -6.66 -0.48 9.38
CA GLN A 10 -7.92 0.11 8.96
C GLN A 10 -7.75 0.94 7.67
N TYR A 11 -6.67 1.68 7.57
CA TYR A 11 -6.38 2.45 6.36
C TYR A 11 -6.28 1.53 5.13
N TRP A 12 -5.43 0.50 5.23
CA TRP A 12 -5.23 -0.40 4.10
C TRP A 12 -6.47 -1.23 3.78
N ALA A 13 -7.30 -1.53 4.77
CA ALA A 13 -8.57 -2.16 4.53
C ALA A 13 -9.49 -1.26 3.68
N CYS A 14 -9.50 0.04 3.94
CA CYS A 14 -10.26 0.99 3.15
C CYS A 14 -9.72 1.12 1.72
N VAL A 15 -8.40 1.07 1.57
CA VAL A 15 -7.78 1.09 0.23
C VAL A 15 -8.24 -0.13 -0.57
N ALA A 16 -8.11 -1.32 0.02
CA ALA A 16 -8.48 -2.57 -0.66
C ALA A 16 -9.98 -2.64 -0.95
N ALA A 17 -10.80 -2.18 -0.01
CA ALA A 17 -12.25 -2.17 -0.18
C ALA A 17 -12.73 -1.10 -1.15
N GLN A 18 -11.86 -0.17 -1.52
CA GLN A 18 -12.21 0.96 -2.40
C GLN A 18 -13.37 1.76 -1.82
N ASP A 19 -13.32 1.98 -0.51
CA ASP A 19 -14.33 2.70 0.24
C ASP A 19 -14.04 4.20 0.15
N ARG A 20 -14.64 4.85 -0.84
CA ARG A 20 -14.38 6.25 -1.19
C ARG A 20 -14.56 7.18 0.01
N GLU A 21 -15.67 7.05 0.69
CA GLU A 21 -16.00 7.95 1.80
C GLU A 21 -15.05 7.78 2.97
N ARG A 22 -14.80 6.55 3.40
CA ARG A 22 -13.91 6.27 4.52
C ARG A 22 -12.47 6.61 4.19
N LEU A 23 -12.02 6.28 2.98
CA LEU A 23 -10.64 6.56 2.58
C LEU A 23 -10.34 8.05 2.63
N SER A 24 -11.25 8.88 2.13
CA SER A 24 -11.04 10.33 2.13
C SER A 24 -10.90 10.91 3.53
N GLN A 25 -11.51 10.29 4.53
CA GLN A 25 -11.45 10.78 5.91
C GLN A 25 -10.08 10.59 6.58
N TYR A 26 -9.21 9.76 5.99
CA TYR A 26 -7.86 9.58 6.50
C TYR A 26 -6.93 10.75 6.19
N PHE A 27 -7.36 11.69 5.36
CA PHE A 27 -6.49 12.74 4.83
C PHE A 27 -6.95 14.12 5.29
N LEU A 28 -5.96 14.99 5.51
CA LEU A 28 -6.24 16.43 5.56
C LEU A 28 -6.66 16.89 4.18
N SER A 29 -7.52 17.88 4.10
CA SER A 29 -8.13 18.30 2.83
C SER A 29 -7.11 18.77 1.78
N ASP A 30 -5.97 19.28 2.24
CA ASP A 30 -4.90 19.77 1.35
C ASP A 30 -3.71 18.81 1.28
N ALA A 31 -3.89 17.56 1.71
CA ALA A 31 -2.84 16.56 1.63
C ALA A 31 -2.48 16.23 0.18
N GLU A 32 -1.28 15.73 0.01
CA GLU A 32 -0.79 15.30 -1.30
C GLU A 32 -0.31 13.87 -1.25
N VAL A 33 -0.52 13.15 -2.35
CA VAL A 33 -0.10 11.75 -2.52
C VAL A 33 0.86 11.67 -3.68
N PHE A 34 1.97 10.96 -3.47
CA PHE A 34 3.03 10.80 -4.47
C PHE A 34 3.24 9.33 -4.76
N TRP A 35 3.02 8.94 -6.00
CA TRP A 35 3.34 7.60 -6.51
C TRP A 35 4.64 7.69 -7.27
N HIS A 36 5.74 7.38 -6.60
CA HIS A 36 7.07 7.63 -7.12
C HIS A 36 7.43 6.76 -8.32
N CYS A 37 6.98 5.51 -8.33
CA CYS A 37 7.37 4.58 -9.40
C CYS A 37 6.77 4.95 -10.75
N THR A 38 5.66 5.68 -10.76
CA THR A 38 5.01 6.14 -11.98
C THR A 38 5.11 7.65 -12.18
N ASN A 39 5.80 8.35 -11.26
CA ASN A 39 5.99 9.79 -11.33
C ASN A 39 4.65 10.54 -11.37
N GLU A 40 3.76 10.20 -10.44
CA GLU A 40 2.44 10.83 -10.34
C GLU A 40 2.25 11.50 -8.98
N ARG A 41 1.58 12.65 -9.00
CA ARG A 41 1.20 13.37 -7.79
C ARG A 41 -0.31 13.63 -7.83
N PHE A 42 -0.96 13.37 -6.71
CA PHE A 42 -2.43 13.49 -6.60
C PHE A 42 -2.84 14.40 -5.46
N THR A 43 -3.91 15.15 -5.68
CA THR A 43 -4.70 15.69 -4.58
C THR A 43 -5.45 14.54 -3.92
N VAL A 44 -6.04 14.78 -2.75
CA VAL A 44 -6.82 13.75 -2.06
C VAL A 44 -7.96 13.24 -2.96
N ASP A 45 -8.72 14.16 -3.56
CA ASP A 45 -9.83 13.77 -4.42
C ASP A 45 -9.37 12.91 -5.61
N ALA A 46 -8.26 13.30 -6.22
CA ALA A 46 -7.72 12.54 -7.35
C ALA A 46 -7.22 11.15 -6.91
N PHE A 47 -6.54 11.09 -5.76
CA PHE A 47 -6.06 9.81 -5.23
C PHE A 47 -7.22 8.87 -4.90
N VAL A 48 -8.22 9.38 -4.19
CA VAL A 48 -9.39 8.57 -3.84
C VAL A 48 -10.07 8.05 -5.11
N ARG A 49 -10.18 8.92 -6.11
CA ARG A 49 -10.77 8.54 -7.38
C ARG A 49 -9.99 7.43 -8.08
N VAL A 50 -8.67 7.60 -8.24
CA VAL A 50 -7.87 6.60 -8.94
C VAL A 50 -7.87 5.26 -8.19
N ASN A 51 -7.83 5.31 -6.86
CA ASN A 51 -7.89 4.09 -6.06
C ASN A 51 -9.23 3.38 -6.22
N CYS A 52 -10.33 4.12 -6.16
CA CYS A 52 -11.66 3.52 -6.15
C CYS A 52 -12.16 3.13 -7.54
N GLU A 53 -11.58 3.70 -8.58
CA GLU A 53 -11.91 3.34 -9.96
C GLU A 53 -10.99 2.26 -10.53
N TYR A 54 -9.98 1.85 -9.78
CA TYR A 54 -9.10 0.76 -10.20
C TYR A 54 -9.92 -0.51 -10.30
N PRO A 55 -9.91 -1.21 -11.45
CA PRO A 55 -10.81 -2.34 -11.63
C PRO A 55 -10.46 -3.54 -10.77
N GLY A 56 -11.47 -4.29 -10.38
CA GLY A 56 -11.32 -5.52 -9.64
C GLY A 56 -11.83 -5.46 -8.21
N HIS A 57 -11.83 -6.60 -7.55
CA HIS A 57 -12.14 -6.74 -6.12
C HIS A 57 -10.85 -7.10 -5.41
N TRP A 58 -10.43 -6.24 -4.49
CA TRP A 58 -9.09 -6.32 -3.92
C TRP A 58 -9.13 -6.75 -2.47
N SER A 59 -8.08 -7.43 -2.06
CA SER A 59 -7.79 -7.76 -0.66
C SER A 59 -6.48 -7.12 -0.27
N GLY A 60 -6.29 -6.87 1.01
CA GLY A 60 -5.08 -6.23 1.48
C GLY A 60 -4.66 -6.76 2.84
N GLU A 61 -3.37 -6.71 3.09
CA GLU A 61 -2.77 -7.16 4.34
C GLU A 61 -1.59 -6.26 4.67
N VAL A 62 -1.51 -5.80 5.90
CA VAL A 62 -0.36 -5.01 6.37
C VAL A 62 0.70 -5.99 6.83
N GLU A 63 1.90 -5.87 6.28
CA GLU A 63 3.03 -6.72 6.64
C GLU A 63 3.94 -6.10 7.68
N ARG A 64 4.09 -4.78 7.65
CA ARG A 64 4.97 -4.07 8.57
C ARG A 64 4.42 -2.70 8.88
N VAL A 65 4.59 -2.28 10.13
CA VAL A 65 4.26 -0.91 10.58
C VAL A 65 5.37 -0.44 11.51
N THR A 66 5.92 0.72 11.23
CA THR A 66 6.88 1.38 12.12
C THR A 66 6.56 2.86 12.19
N GLY A 67 7.05 3.52 13.24
CA GLY A 67 6.86 4.95 13.38
C GLY A 67 5.96 5.31 14.54
N ASP A 68 5.41 6.51 14.50
CA ASP A 68 4.62 7.09 15.57
C ASP A 68 3.49 7.96 15.00
N GLU A 69 2.88 8.78 15.84
CA GLU A 69 1.74 9.63 15.44
C GLU A 69 2.11 10.77 14.49
N LYS A 70 3.42 10.96 14.24
CA LYS A 70 3.88 12.01 13.30
C LYS A 70 4.34 11.42 11.97
N GLN A 71 5.03 10.29 12.03
CA GLN A 71 5.53 9.62 10.83
C GLN A 71 5.30 8.13 10.95
N LEU A 72 4.62 7.59 9.97
CA LEU A 72 4.29 6.18 9.93
C LEU A 72 4.81 5.59 8.64
N VAL A 73 5.46 4.43 8.73
CA VAL A 73 5.88 3.68 7.55
C VAL A 73 5.16 2.35 7.57
N THR A 74 4.49 2.04 6.48
CA THR A 74 3.77 0.77 6.35
C THR A 74 4.21 0.04 5.11
N VAL A 75 4.22 -1.28 5.18
CA VAL A 75 4.36 -2.14 4.01
C VAL A 75 3.10 -2.99 3.95
N ALA A 76 2.45 -2.98 2.80
CA ALA A 76 1.22 -3.73 2.61
C ALA A 76 1.30 -4.55 1.33
N ARG A 77 0.58 -5.64 1.33
CA ARG A 77 0.37 -6.45 0.14
C ARG A 77 -1.09 -6.30 -0.28
N ILE A 78 -1.31 -5.98 -1.55
CA ILE A 78 -2.63 -5.78 -2.12
C ILE A 78 -2.78 -6.73 -3.30
N TRP A 79 -3.85 -7.51 -3.33
CA TRP A 79 -4.00 -8.51 -4.38
C TRP A 79 -5.44 -8.71 -4.79
N THR A 80 -5.59 -9.23 -5.99
CA THR A 80 -6.85 -9.72 -6.53
C THR A 80 -6.54 -10.97 -7.34
N LEU A 81 -7.54 -11.57 -7.92
CA LEU A 81 -7.33 -12.71 -8.79
C LEU A 81 -6.50 -12.26 -10.01
N GLY A 82 -5.30 -12.79 -10.15
CA GLY A 82 -4.44 -12.50 -11.30
C GLY A 82 -3.51 -11.32 -11.14
N ALA A 83 -3.54 -10.60 -10.01
CA ALA A 83 -2.61 -9.48 -9.79
C ALA A 83 -2.28 -9.35 -8.30
N SER A 84 -1.04 -8.98 -8.03
CA SER A 84 -0.58 -8.79 -6.66
C SER A 84 0.51 -7.73 -6.65
N PHE A 85 0.49 -6.89 -5.62
CA PHE A 85 1.45 -5.80 -5.45
C PHE A 85 1.92 -5.73 -4.01
N HIS A 86 3.17 -5.28 -3.85
CA HIS A 86 3.62 -4.78 -2.55
C HIS A 86 3.75 -3.27 -2.65
N VAL A 87 3.44 -2.59 -1.56
CA VAL A 87 3.56 -1.13 -1.49
C VAL A 87 4.24 -0.75 -0.19
N CYS A 88 5.23 0.14 -0.29
CA CYS A 88 5.85 0.77 0.87
C CYS A 88 5.34 2.21 0.90
N ALA A 89 4.72 2.59 2.01
CA ALA A 89 4.07 3.89 2.15
C ALA A 89 4.66 4.64 3.34
N PHE A 90 5.07 5.89 3.08
CA PHE A 90 5.57 6.81 4.10
C PHE A 90 4.51 7.87 4.31
N MET A 91 3.97 7.92 5.53
CA MET A 91 2.89 8.83 5.88
C MET A 91 3.38 9.88 6.86
N GLN A 92 3.22 11.14 6.50
CA GLN A 92 3.35 12.22 7.46
C GLN A 92 1.98 12.50 8.02
N LEU A 93 1.83 12.40 9.34
CA LEU A 93 0.55 12.54 10.01
C LEU A 93 0.49 13.85 10.80
N GLU A 94 -0.73 14.38 10.88
CA GLU A 94 -1.03 15.57 11.68
C GLU A 94 -2.45 15.39 12.20
N HIS A 95 -2.60 15.41 13.53
CA HIS A 95 -3.90 15.15 14.17
C HIS A 95 -4.52 13.83 13.70
N GLU A 96 -3.68 12.79 13.58
CA GLU A 96 -4.09 11.44 13.15
C GLU A 96 -4.69 11.40 11.74
N LYS A 97 -4.32 12.38 10.90
CA LYS A 97 -4.68 12.39 9.49
C LYS A 97 -3.43 12.55 8.64
N ILE A 98 -3.50 12.03 7.43
CA ILE A 98 -2.36 12.05 6.52
C ILE A 98 -2.24 13.44 5.89
N ARG A 99 -1.08 14.07 6.08
CA ARG A 99 -0.70 15.33 5.46
C ARG A 99 0.01 15.08 4.13
N ARG A 100 0.85 14.06 4.10
CA ARG A 100 1.61 13.70 2.90
C ARG A 100 1.80 12.19 2.88
N LEU A 101 1.60 11.61 1.70
CA LEU A 101 1.76 10.17 1.49
C LEU A 101 2.70 9.94 0.31
N ASP A 102 3.78 9.24 0.57
CA ASP A 102 4.74 8.84 -0.48
C ASP A 102 4.68 7.33 -0.60
N GLU A 103 4.37 6.84 -1.79
CA GLU A 103 4.21 5.40 -2.02
C GLU A 103 5.12 4.90 -3.12
N TYR A 104 5.64 3.70 -2.90
CA TYR A 104 6.49 2.95 -3.82
C TYR A 104 5.84 1.60 -4.04
N TRP A 105 5.30 1.38 -5.22
CA TRP A 105 4.56 0.19 -5.59
C TRP A 105 5.42 -0.72 -6.45
N ALA A 106 5.33 -2.03 -6.23
CA ALA A 106 6.00 -3.02 -7.07
C ALA A 106 5.05 -4.16 -7.37
N ASP A 107 5.05 -4.60 -8.61
CA ASP A 107 4.31 -5.79 -9.00
C ASP A 107 5.01 -7.02 -8.42
N ASP A 108 4.23 -7.93 -7.84
CA ASP A 108 4.75 -9.22 -7.42
C ASP A 108 4.88 -10.14 -8.63
N GLY A 109 5.97 -10.88 -8.67
CA GLY A 109 6.18 -11.78 -9.77
C GLY A 109 7.48 -12.56 -9.62
N PRO A 110 7.78 -13.40 -10.58
CA PRO A 110 9.00 -14.20 -10.53
C PRO A 110 10.24 -13.36 -10.73
N ALA A 111 11.37 -13.86 -10.22
CA ALA A 111 12.65 -13.26 -10.52
C ALA A 111 12.94 -13.39 -12.02
N PRO A 112 13.71 -12.46 -12.59
CA PRO A 112 14.07 -12.57 -14.00
C PRO A 112 14.87 -13.85 -14.27
N ALA A 113 14.74 -14.37 -15.50
CA ALA A 113 15.30 -15.66 -15.87
C ALA A 113 16.80 -15.78 -15.59
N TRP A 114 17.58 -14.72 -15.92
CA TRP A 114 19.03 -14.77 -15.72
C TRP A 114 19.40 -14.99 -14.26
N ARG A 115 18.60 -14.42 -13.35
CA ARG A 115 18.87 -14.55 -11.91
C ARG A 115 18.43 -15.93 -11.40
N GLN A 116 17.32 -16.45 -11.94
CA GLN A 116 16.89 -17.81 -11.60
C GLN A 116 17.92 -18.86 -12.03
N GLU A 117 18.57 -18.63 -13.15
CA GLU A 117 19.58 -19.57 -13.68
C GLU A 117 20.79 -19.70 -12.77
N LEU A 118 21.08 -18.67 -11.98
CA LEU A 118 22.18 -18.74 -11.01
C LEU A 118 21.91 -19.69 -9.85
N ARG A 119 20.65 -19.97 -9.55
CA ARG A 119 20.22 -20.90 -8.51
C ARG A 119 20.78 -20.59 -7.13
N ILE A 120 20.93 -19.31 -6.82
CA ILE A 120 21.49 -18.87 -5.53
C ILE A 120 20.45 -18.27 -4.58
N GLY A 121 19.33 -17.81 -5.12
CA GLY A 121 18.24 -17.29 -4.30
C GLY A 121 17.34 -18.39 -3.78
N ARG A 122 16.70 -18.14 -2.65
CA ARG A 122 15.72 -19.06 -2.05
C ARG A 122 14.42 -18.33 -1.84
N PRO A 123 13.25 -19.00 -1.92
CA PRO A 123 11.98 -18.37 -1.63
C PRO A 123 11.95 -17.85 -0.20
N ILE A 124 11.34 -16.66 -0.02
CA ILE A 124 11.09 -16.12 1.32
C ILE A 124 9.99 -16.92 2.00
N HIS A 125 8.94 -17.24 1.22
CA HIS A 125 7.79 -17.97 1.71
C HIS A 125 7.70 -19.32 1.04
N ARG A 126 7.29 -20.33 1.83
CA ARG A 126 7.05 -21.65 1.27
C ARG A 126 5.81 -21.58 0.38
N ARG A 127 5.92 -22.22 -0.79
CA ARG A 127 4.76 -22.35 -1.67
C ARG A 127 3.76 -23.33 -1.08
N GLN A 128 2.49 -23.13 -1.44
CA GLN A 128 1.40 -23.98 -0.99
C GLN A 128 0.78 -24.70 -2.18
N GLY A 129 -0.05 -25.70 -1.88
CA GLY A 129 -0.82 -26.39 -2.90
C GLY A 129 0.01 -27.24 -3.83
N GLY A 130 1.17 -27.68 -3.40
CA GLY A 130 2.02 -28.56 -4.20
C GLY A 130 2.81 -27.87 -5.28
N GLU A 131 2.95 -26.57 -5.18
CA GLU A 131 3.76 -25.81 -6.12
C GLU A 131 5.23 -26.00 -5.89
#